data_abd61bae99f822f538cab0aec2ecf160
#
_entry.id   abd61bae99f822f538cab0aec2ecf160
#
_cell.length_a   1.000
_cell.length_b   1.000
_cell.length_c   1.000
_cell.angle_alpha   90.00
_cell.angle_beta   90.00
_cell.angle_gamma   90.00
#
_symmetry.space_group_name_H-M   'P 1'
#
loop_
_entity.id
_entity.type
_entity.pdbx_description
1 polymer ?
#
loop_
_entity_poly.entity_id
_entity_poly.type
_entity_poly.pdbx_seq_one_letter_code
_entity_poly.pdbx_strand_id
1 'polypeptide(L)'
;MKIQFRPMLWPSIFSIVTFIILCSFGTWQLKRLYWKEALIQRYITESQSNPISNPSEFSKSKINEFKAVEIFGKFLHINEIYITGKTYEGNAGFHVVTPFKMENNKIVLINRGWVSEGYKDPNKRKFSLAEGQVKLKGIIRYPQQKGYFVPENDGENGFWFTIIPNQIFKFIKTNSNFVIKDYYIDALRLGEKITLPIGVDGKPNLRNQHLSY
;
A
#
# COMPACT_ATOMS: atom_id res chain seq x y z
N MET A 1 -54.14 -1.73 -37.98
CA MET A 1 -53.57 -3.01 -37.49
C MET A 1 -53.54 -2.96 -35.96
N LYS A 2 -54.36 -3.77 -35.24
CA LYS A 2 -54.29 -3.80 -33.75
C LYS A 2 -53.24 -4.82 -33.36
N ILE A 3 -52.13 -4.34 -32.80
CA ILE A 3 -51.06 -5.17 -32.24
C ILE A 3 -51.62 -5.87 -30.99
N GLN A 4 -51.81 -7.18 -31.04
CA GLN A 4 -52.16 -7.98 -29.86
C GLN A 4 -50.91 -8.37 -29.10
N PHE A 5 -50.65 -7.74 -27.97
CA PHE A 5 -49.58 -8.12 -27.07
C PHE A 5 -49.92 -9.40 -26.31
N ARG A 6 -49.26 -10.52 -26.65
CA ARG A 6 -49.43 -11.83 -25.99
C ARG A 6 -48.03 -12.31 -25.50
N PRO A 7 -47.58 -11.86 -24.32
CA PRO A 7 -46.30 -12.30 -23.81
C PRO A 7 -46.31 -13.81 -23.48
N MET A 8 -45.28 -14.52 -23.93
CA MET A 8 -45.08 -15.90 -23.53
C MET A 8 -44.57 -15.95 -22.08
N LEU A 9 -45.13 -16.85 -21.25
CA LEU A 9 -44.83 -16.89 -19.81
C LEU A 9 -43.34 -17.11 -19.51
N TRP A 10 -42.70 -18.11 -20.10
CA TRP A 10 -41.30 -18.46 -19.84
C TRP A 10 -40.29 -17.36 -20.28
N PRO A 11 -40.36 -16.82 -21.48
CA PRO A 11 -39.50 -15.69 -21.87
C PRO A 11 -39.71 -14.46 -20.98
N SER A 12 -40.92 -14.17 -20.54
CA SER A 12 -41.20 -13.06 -19.65
C SER A 12 -40.58 -13.22 -18.27
N ILE A 13 -40.69 -14.41 -17.67
CA ILE A 13 -40.02 -14.71 -16.40
C ILE A 13 -38.53 -14.60 -16.54
N PHE A 14 -37.92 -15.17 -17.57
CA PHE A 14 -36.47 -15.09 -17.81
C PHE A 14 -36.01 -13.64 -17.97
N SER A 15 -36.75 -12.83 -18.73
CA SER A 15 -36.44 -11.41 -18.93
C SER A 15 -36.47 -10.62 -17.61
N ILE A 16 -37.47 -10.87 -16.75
CA ILE A 16 -37.62 -10.23 -15.44
C ILE A 16 -36.43 -10.61 -14.54
N VAL A 17 -36.11 -11.90 -14.44
CA VAL A 17 -34.96 -12.36 -13.63
C VAL A 17 -33.66 -11.75 -14.12
N THR A 18 -33.42 -11.77 -15.43
CA THR A 18 -32.22 -11.15 -16.05
C THR A 18 -32.15 -9.65 -15.74
N PHE A 19 -33.27 -8.95 -15.85
CA PHE A 19 -33.36 -7.52 -15.54
C PHE A 19 -33.00 -7.22 -14.08
N ILE A 20 -33.53 -8.03 -13.13
CA ILE A 20 -33.21 -7.89 -11.69
C ILE A 20 -31.71 -8.11 -11.45
N ILE A 21 -31.11 -9.12 -12.08
CA ILE A 21 -29.68 -9.40 -11.96
C ILE A 21 -28.86 -8.22 -12.49
N LEU A 22 -29.19 -7.70 -13.67
CA LEU A 22 -28.49 -6.56 -14.25
C LEU A 22 -28.61 -5.29 -13.39
N CYS A 23 -29.80 -5.00 -12.86
CA CYS A 23 -30.01 -3.89 -11.93
C CYS A 23 -29.19 -4.06 -10.63
N SER A 24 -29.09 -5.28 -10.13
CA SER A 24 -28.28 -5.60 -8.94
C SER A 24 -26.78 -5.37 -9.20
N PHE A 25 -26.28 -5.80 -10.34
CA PHE A 25 -24.89 -5.49 -10.74
C PHE A 25 -24.65 -4.00 -10.95
N GLY A 26 -25.60 -3.29 -11.57
CA GLY A 26 -25.51 -1.84 -11.75
C GLY A 26 -25.42 -1.10 -10.41
N THR A 27 -26.30 -1.43 -9.48
CA THR A 27 -26.28 -0.83 -8.12
C THR A 27 -25.01 -1.19 -7.35
N TRP A 28 -24.51 -2.41 -7.49
CA TRP A 28 -23.23 -2.80 -6.88
C TRP A 28 -22.06 -2.00 -7.46
N GLN A 29 -22.00 -1.79 -8.77
CA GLN A 29 -20.96 -0.99 -9.42
C GLN A 29 -20.98 0.47 -8.93
N LEU A 30 -22.16 1.08 -8.82
CA LEU A 30 -22.28 2.44 -8.27
C LEU A 30 -21.80 2.54 -6.82
N LYS A 31 -22.21 1.60 -5.96
CA LYS A 31 -21.73 1.57 -4.56
C LYS A 31 -20.21 1.44 -4.49
N ARG A 32 -19.63 0.61 -5.36
CA ARG A 32 -18.18 0.41 -5.44
C ARG A 32 -17.46 1.68 -5.93
N LEU A 33 -18.03 2.40 -6.88
CA LEU A 33 -17.51 3.68 -7.36
C LEU A 33 -17.45 4.70 -6.22
N TYR A 34 -18.56 4.98 -5.55
CA TYR A 34 -18.61 5.93 -4.42
C TYR A 34 -17.66 5.55 -3.29
N TRP A 35 -17.55 4.27 -2.97
CA TRP A 35 -16.59 3.80 -1.97
C TRP A 35 -15.14 4.10 -2.37
N LYS A 36 -14.78 3.86 -3.63
CA LYS A 36 -13.44 4.18 -4.13
C LYS A 36 -13.16 5.68 -4.14
N GLU A 37 -14.11 6.48 -4.57
CA GLU A 37 -13.98 7.94 -4.57
C GLU A 37 -13.75 8.48 -3.15
N ALA A 38 -14.54 8.01 -2.19
CA ALA A 38 -14.36 8.38 -0.78
C ALA A 38 -12.96 7.98 -0.26
N LEU A 39 -12.45 6.80 -0.64
CA LEU A 39 -11.11 6.36 -0.27
C LEU A 39 -10.01 7.24 -0.90
N ILE A 40 -10.16 7.61 -2.16
CA ILE A 40 -9.24 8.51 -2.87
C ILE A 40 -9.24 9.89 -2.21
N GLN A 41 -10.41 10.46 -1.94
CA GLN A 41 -10.53 11.75 -1.29
C GLN A 41 -9.90 11.75 0.10
N ARG A 42 -10.16 10.69 0.89
CA ARG A 42 -9.53 10.53 2.18
C ARG A 42 -8.00 10.47 2.07
N TYR A 43 -7.47 9.69 1.12
CA TYR A 43 -6.03 9.61 0.88
C TYR A 43 -5.45 11.00 0.56
N ILE A 44 -6.05 11.74 -0.36
CA ILE A 44 -5.59 13.08 -0.76
C ILE A 44 -5.61 14.03 0.44
N THR A 45 -6.72 14.09 1.17
CA THR A 45 -6.88 14.99 2.32
C THR A 45 -5.86 14.68 3.43
N GLU A 46 -5.72 13.40 3.81
CA GLU A 46 -4.85 13.01 4.90
C GLU A 46 -3.35 13.09 4.53
N SER A 47 -2.99 12.75 3.28
CA SER A 47 -1.60 12.78 2.83
C SER A 47 -1.07 14.20 2.59
N GLN A 48 -1.95 15.17 2.36
CA GLN A 48 -1.62 16.59 2.21
C GLN A 48 -1.75 17.37 3.52
N SER A 49 -2.20 16.73 4.59
CA SER A 49 -2.29 17.36 5.91
C SER A 49 -0.89 17.70 6.46
N ASN A 50 -0.85 18.59 7.44
CA ASN A 50 0.42 18.90 8.12
C ASN A 50 1.05 17.62 8.68
N PRO A 51 2.33 17.33 8.37
CA PRO A 51 2.97 16.11 8.81
C PRO A 51 3.04 16.03 10.34
N ILE A 52 2.72 14.87 10.87
CA ILE A 52 2.83 14.61 12.31
C ILE A 52 4.28 14.25 12.63
N SER A 53 4.90 15.00 13.52
CA SER A 53 6.33 14.85 13.85
C SER A 53 6.65 13.68 14.79
N ASN A 54 5.68 13.13 15.50
CA ASN A 54 5.91 11.99 16.40
C ASN A 54 4.77 10.96 16.33
N PRO A 55 4.81 10.02 15.39
CA PRO A 55 3.80 8.98 15.26
C PRO A 55 3.86 7.92 16.38
N SER A 56 4.61 8.17 17.44
CA SER A 56 4.80 7.20 18.53
C SER A 56 3.53 6.90 19.33
N GLU A 57 2.54 7.78 19.30
CA GLU A 57 1.30 7.70 20.06
C GLU A 57 0.14 7.08 19.28
N PHE A 58 0.34 6.69 18.02
CA PHE A 58 -0.74 6.11 17.24
C PHE A 58 -1.14 4.76 17.81
N SER A 59 -2.36 4.70 18.28
CA SER A 59 -3.06 3.49 18.66
C SER A 59 -3.29 2.59 17.44
N LYS A 60 -3.63 1.33 17.69
CA LYS A 60 -4.00 0.31 16.67
C LYS A 60 -5.20 0.69 15.76
N SER A 61 -5.71 1.90 15.89
CA SER A 61 -6.83 2.39 15.11
C SER A 61 -6.39 2.83 13.71
N LYS A 62 -7.01 2.26 12.68
CA LYS A 62 -6.83 2.66 11.27
C LYS A 62 -7.24 4.12 10.97
N ILE A 63 -7.63 4.88 11.99
CA ILE A 63 -8.02 6.29 11.87
C ILE A 63 -6.87 7.16 11.34
N ASN A 64 -5.63 6.74 11.58
CA ASN A 64 -4.42 7.44 11.14
C ASN A 64 -3.89 6.96 9.79
N GLU A 65 -4.60 6.06 9.11
CA GLU A 65 -4.20 5.62 7.78
C GLU A 65 -4.20 6.80 6.80
N PHE A 66 -3.16 6.86 5.98
CA PHE A 66 -2.87 7.92 4.99
C PHE A 66 -2.35 9.24 5.55
N LYS A 67 -2.25 9.44 6.87
CA LYS A 67 -1.69 10.67 7.42
C LYS A 67 -0.22 10.85 7.04
N ALA A 68 0.11 12.09 6.69
CA ALA A 68 1.48 12.49 6.45
C ALA A 68 2.27 12.49 7.77
N VAL A 69 3.49 11.99 7.73
CA VAL A 69 4.41 11.98 8.89
C VAL A 69 5.79 12.46 8.48
N GLU A 70 6.46 13.06 9.46
CA GLU A 70 7.86 13.42 9.38
C GLU A 70 8.57 12.83 10.60
N ILE A 71 9.53 11.95 10.36
CA ILE A 71 10.23 11.23 11.43
C ILE A 71 11.74 11.38 11.29
N PHE A 72 12.44 11.26 12.42
CA PHE A 72 13.89 11.30 12.52
C PHE A 72 14.41 9.98 13.06
N GLY A 73 15.53 9.50 12.52
CA GLY A 73 16.13 8.24 12.96
C GLY A 73 17.16 7.69 11.99
N LYS A 74 17.43 6.40 12.11
CA LYS A 74 18.42 5.68 11.29
C LYS A 74 17.82 4.46 10.62
N PHE A 75 18.19 4.22 9.36
CA PHE A 75 17.88 2.96 8.68
C PHE A 75 18.74 1.80 9.21
N LEU A 76 18.15 0.66 9.38
CA LEU A 76 18.84 -0.59 9.71
C LEU A 76 19.01 -1.42 8.42
N HIS A 77 19.87 -0.96 7.52
CA HIS A 77 20.04 -1.50 6.16
C HIS A 77 20.35 -2.99 6.10
N ILE A 78 21.03 -3.55 7.11
CA ILE A 78 21.34 -4.99 7.19
C ILE A 78 20.09 -5.88 7.27
N ASN A 79 18.96 -5.30 7.67
CA ASN A 79 17.68 -5.98 7.80
C ASN A 79 16.70 -5.61 6.68
N GLU A 80 17.21 -5.18 5.55
CA GLU A 80 16.39 -4.82 4.41
C GLU A 80 15.72 -6.05 3.79
N ILE A 81 14.44 -5.95 3.46
CA ILE A 81 13.65 -7.00 2.80
C ILE A 81 13.03 -6.50 1.51
N TYR A 82 12.65 -7.46 0.65
CA TYR A 82 12.13 -7.19 -0.70
C TYR A 82 10.74 -7.78 -0.86
N ILE A 83 9.75 -6.90 -1.06
CA ILE A 83 8.38 -7.32 -1.36
C ILE A 83 8.27 -7.61 -2.84
N THR A 84 8.00 -8.86 -3.18
CA THR A 84 7.90 -9.37 -4.56
C THR A 84 6.58 -8.97 -5.23
N GLY A 85 6.55 -9.05 -6.56
CA GLY A 85 5.32 -8.83 -7.35
C GLY A 85 4.90 -7.36 -7.42
N LYS A 86 5.86 -6.44 -7.36
CA LYS A 86 5.61 -5.01 -7.52
C LYS A 86 6.02 -4.54 -8.91
N THR A 87 5.23 -3.63 -9.46
CA THR A 87 5.49 -3.07 -10.80
C THR A 87 5.56 -1.54 -10.72
N TYR A 88 6.43 -0.97 -11.54
CA TYR A 88 6.52 0.47 -11.76
C TYR A 88 6.64 0.73 -13.26
N GLU A 89 5.73 1.52 -13.82
CA GLU A 89 5.65 1.82 -15.26
C GLU A 89 5.71 0.56 -16.16
N GLY A 90 5.01 -0.50 -15.73
CA GLY A 90 4.96 -1.78 -16.46
C GLY A 90 6.15 -2.72 -16.23
N ASN A 91 7.22 -2.25 -15.58
CA ASN A 91 8.40 -3.05 -15.28
C ASN A 91 8.23 -3.81 -13.95
N ALA A 92 8.52 -5.10 -13.95
CA ALA A 92 8.52 -5.90 -12.72
C ALA A 92 9.72 -5.56 -11.84
N GLY A 93 9.51 -5.67 -10.52
CA GLY A 93 10.55 -5.40 -9.53
C GLY A 93 10.07 -5.65 -8.10
N PHE A 94 10.68 -4.95 -7.16
CA PHE A 94 10.48 -5.14 -5.73
C PHE A 94 10.21 -3.82 -5.02
N HIS A 95 9.43 -3.86 -3.94
CA HIS A 95 9.49 -2.78 -2.97
C HIS A 95 10.55 -3.12 -1.90
N VAL A 96 11.38 -2.14 -1.64
CA VAL A 96 12.41 -2.21 -0.61
C VAL A 96 11.83 -1.76 0.71
N VAL A 97 11.79 -2.66 1.68
CA VAL A 97 11.32 -2.36 3.04
C VAL A 97 12.47 -2.46 4.01
N THR A 98 12.76 -1.36 4.70
CA THR A 98 13.90 -1.27 5.62
C THR A 98 13.39 -0.87 7.00
N PRO A 99 13.77 -1.58 8.07
CA PRO A 99 13.47 -1.12 9.42
C PRO A 99 14.16 0.19 9.73
N PHE A 100 13.46 1.06 10.44
CA PHE A 100 13.92 2.40 10.79
C PHE A 100 13.82 2.61 12.29
N LYS A 101 14.95 2.84 12.93
CA LYS A 101 15.04 3.13 14.34
C LYS A 101 14.86 4.62 14.57
N MET A 102 13.73 4.99 15.17
CA MET A 102 13.41 6.35 15.57
C MET A 102 14.20 6.76 16.85
N GLU A 103 14.29 8.04 17.10
CA GLU A 103 15.01 8.60 18.28
C GLU A 103 14.47 8.07 19.62
N ASN A 104 13.18 7.77 19.70
CA ASN A 104 12.52 7.23 20.91
C ASN A 104 12.72 5.71 21.07
N ASN A 105 13.74 5.11 20.48
CA ASN A 105 14.02 3.68 20.49
C ASN A 105 12.90 2.78 19.94
N LYS A 106 11.96 3.31 19.18
CA LYS A 106 10.93 2.53 18.49
C LYS A 106 11.39 2.21 17.09
N ILE A 107 10.98 1.04 16.58
CA ILE A 107 11.25 0.65 15.20
C ILE A 107 9.95 0.64 14.42
N VAL A 108 9.98 1.24 13.24
CA VAL A 108 8.91 1.20 12.25
C VAL A 108 9.48 0.67 10.93
N LEU A 109 8.67 -0.04 10.14
CA LEU A 109 9.07 -0.44 8.80
C LEU A 109 8.84 0.72 7.83
N ILE A 110 9.85 0.98 6.99
CA ILE A 110 9.74 1.97 5.92
C ILE A 110 9.75 1.25 4.59
N ASN A 111 8.66 1.36 3.85
CA ASN A 111 8.65 1.02 2.45
C ASN A 111 9.31 2.18 1.67
N ARG A 112 10.55 1.98 1.29
CA ARG A 112 11.36 3.00 0.60
C ARG A 112 10.97 3.16 -0.86
N GLY A 113 10.18 2.23 -1.39
CA GLY A 113 9.67 2.27 -2.75
C GLY A 113 10.25 1.18 -3.64
N TRP A 114 10.10 1.36 -4.94
CA TRP A 114 10.36 0.36 -5.96
C TRP A 114 11.82 0.37 -6.47
N VAL A 115 12.33 -0.83 -6.74
CA VAL A 115 13.57 -1.08 -7.48
C VAL A 115 13.35 -2.17 -8.51
N SER A 116 14.06 -2.08 -9.63
CA SER A 116 14.10 -3.19 -10.61
C SER A 116 14.95 -4.35 -10.10
N GLU A 117 14.84 -5.52 -10.74
CA GLU A 117 15.64 -6.70 -10.42
C GLU A 117 17.15 -6.39 -10.39
N GLY A 118 17.64 -5.61 -11.35
CA GLY A 118 19.05 -5.24 -11.44
C GLY A 118 19.57 -4.43 -10.25
N TYR A 119 18.68 -3.73 -9.52
CA TYR A 119 19.00 -2.90 -8.35
C TYR A 119 18.49 -3.51 -7.04
N LYS A 120 18.09 -4.78 -7.04
CA LYS A 120 17.73 -5.49 -5.81
C LYS A 120 18.91 -5.56 -4.84
N ASP A 121 20.12 -5.87 -5.34
CA ASP A 121 21.33 -5.88 -4.53
C ASP A 121 21.67 -4.47 -4.01
N PRO A 122 21.76 -4.26 -2.67
CA PRO A 122 22.16 -2.97 -2.09
C PRO A 122 23.50 -2.46 -2.57
N ASN A 123 24.44 -3.35 -2.90
CA ASN A 123 25.76 -2.97 -3.39
C ASN A 123 25.74 -2.20 -4.72
N LYS A 124 24.72 -2.46 -5.53
CA LYS A 124 24.51 -1.75 -6.81
C LYS A 124 23.84 -0.38 -6.65
N ARG A 125 23.37 -0.05 -5.43
CA ARG A 125 22.72 1.21 -5.10
C ARG A 125 23.21 1.80 -3.78
N LYS A 126 24.53 1.72 -3.53
CA LYS A 126 25.17 2.27 -2.33
C LYS A 126 24.81 3.74 -2.08
N PHE A 127 24.62 4.52 -3.15
CA PHE A 127 24.17 5.91 -3.09
C PHE A 127 22.80 6.09 -2.39
N SER A 128 21.99 5.02 -2.29
CA SER A 128 20.69 5.03 -1.63
C SER A 128 20.74 4.63 -0.15
N LEU A 129 21.88 4.16 0.32
CA LEU A 129 22.06 3.73 1.70
C LEU A 129 22.43 4.94 2.55
N ALA A 130 21.40 5.68 2.97
CA ALA A 130 21.62 6.85 3.83
C ALA A 130 22.17 6.41 5.19
N GLU A 131 23.34 6.90 5.52
CA GLU A 131 24.01 6.65 6.80
C GLU A 131 23.69 7.74 7.83
N GLY A 132 23.75 7.38 9.11
CA GLY A 132 23.51 8.34 10.21
C GLY A 132 22.04 8.67 10.43
N GLN A 133 21.79 9.83 11.02
CA GLN A 133 20.46 10.35 11.29
C GLN A 133 19.88 10.96 10.01
N VAL A 134 18.69 10.54 9.65
CA VAL A 134 17.95 11.04 8.49
C VAL A 134 16.58 11.54 8.88
N LYS A 135 16.13 12.57 8.18
CA LYS A 135 14.77 13.08 8.23
C LYS A 135 13.98 12.43 7.10
N LEU A 136 12.91 11.74 7.42
CA LEU A 136 12.07 11.03 6.47
C LEU A 136 10.66 11.60 6.48
N LYS A 137 10.13 11.89 5.30
CA LYS A 137 8.72 12.19 5.10
C LYS A 137 8.03 10.98 4.47
N GLY A 138 6.84 10.67 4.94
CA GLY A 138 6.11 9.52 4.46
C GLY A 138 4.63 9.55 4.82
N ILE A 139 3.94 8.47 4.45
CA ILE A 139 2.51 8.28 4.67
C ILE A 139 2.30 7.01 5.49
N ILE A 140 1.51 7.10 6.55
CA ILE A 140 1.18 5.94 7.39
C ILE A 140 0.29 4.97 6.63
N ARG A 141 0.67 3.70 6.70
CA ARG A 141 -0.08 2.59 6.14
C ARG A 141 -0.26 1.48 7.18
N TYR A 142 -1.43 0.91 7.20
CA TYR A 142 -1.70 -0.31 7.98
C TYR A 142 -1.65 -1.53 7.07
N PRO A 143 -1.24 -2.69 7.60
CA PRO A 143 -1.28 -3.93 6.85
C PRO A 143 -2.68 -4.17 6.30
N GLN A 144 -2.77 -4.40 5.01
CA GLN A 144 -4.03 -4.77 4.36
C GLN A 144 -4.22 -6.27 4.43
N GLN A 145 -5.48 -6.70 4.43
CA GLN A 145 -5.79 -8.12 4.27
C GLN A 145 -5.21 -8.61 2.95
N LYS A 146 -4.57 -9.76 3.00
CA LYS A 146 -4.02 -10.43 1.84
C LYS A 146 -5.11 -10.70 0.81
N GLY A 147 -4.84 -10.37 -0.44
CA GLY A 147 -5.71 -10.74 -1.56
C GLY A 147 -5.79 -12.26 -1.72
N TYR A 148 -6.91 -12.77 -2.25
CA TYR A 148 -7.17 -14.20 -2.35
C TYR A 148 -6.08 -14.99 -3.10
N PHE A 149 -5.51 -14.39 -4.14
CA PHE A 149 -4.46 -15.01 -4.97
C PHE A 149 -3.03 -14.61 -4.58
N VAL A 150 -2.84 -13.89 -3.48
CA VAL A 150 -1.50 -13.50 -3.00
C VAL A 150 -0.95 -14.62 -2.13
N PRO A 151 0.27 -15.15 -2.39
CA PRO A 151 0.89 -16.17 -1.56
C PRO A 151 1.11 -15.70 -0.11
N GLU A 152 1.30 -16.63 0.79
CA GLU A 152 1.74 -16.34 2.16
C GLU A 152 3.19 -15.84 2.15
N ASN A 153 3.52 -14.99 3.12
CA ASN A 153 4.91 -14.63 3.37
C ASN A 153 5.67 -15.84 3.90
N ASP A 154 6.85 -16.08 3.35
CA ASP A 154 7.79 -17.10 3.80
C ASP A 154 9.10 -16.40 4.19
N GLY A 155 9.19 -16.00 5.45
CA GLY A 155 10.34 -15.28 5.97
C GLY A 155 11.59 -16.15 6.13
N GLU A 156 11.45 -17.48 6.24
CA GLU A 156 12.57 -18.41 6.34
C GLU A 156 13.34 -18.50 5.01
N ASN A 157 12.61 -18.51 3.90
CA ASN A 157 13.20 -18.52 2.56
C ASN A 157 13.35 -17.10 1.96
N GLY A 158 12.97 -16.06 2.71
CA GLY A 158 13.10 -14.67 2.27
C GLY A 158 12.08 -14.22 1.23
N PHE A 159 10.96 -14.95 1.06
CA PHE A 159 9.89 -14.59 0.14
C PHE A 159 8.81 -13.75 0.84
N TRP A 160 8.73 -12.48 0.45
CA TRP A 160 7.79 -11.53 1.00
C TRP A 160 6.86 -11.00 -0.10
N PHE A 161 5.56 -11.06 0.15
CA PHE A 161 4.52 -10.58 -0.79
C PHE A 161 3.72 -9.42 -0.22
N THR A 162 3.64 -9.35 1.12
CA THR A 162 2.88 -8.32 1.85
C THR A 162 3.71 -7.76 3.01
N ILE A 163 3.49 -6.48 3.33
CA ILE A 163 4.13 -5.84 4.48
C ILE A 163 3.25 -6.08 5.71
N ILE A 164 3.61 -7.06 6.51
CA ILE A 164 2.97 -7.37 7.79
C ILE A 164 4.04 -7.22 8.88
N PRO A 165 4.05 -6.09 9.63
CA PRO A 165 5.12 -5.80 10.58
C PRO A 165 5.42 -6.94 11.55
N ASN A 166 4.41 -7.50 12.19
CA ASN A 166 4.58 -8.59 13.17
C ASN A 166 5.20 -9.86 12.59
N GLN A 167 5.04 -10.13 11.29
CA GLN A 167 5.72 -11.24 10.63
C GLN A 167 7.18 -10.89 10.31
N ILE A 168 7.41 -9.73 9.73
CA ILE A 168 8.73 -9.27 9.31
C ILE A 168 9.67 -9.13 10.50
N PHE A 169 9.19 -8.58 11.62
CA PHE A 169 10.02 -8.37 12.80
C PHE A 169 10.56 -9.65 13.45
N LYS A 170 9.95 -10.80 13.22
CA LYS A 170 10.48 -12.08 13.68
C LYS A 170 11.84 -12.44 13.06
N PHE A 171 12.12 -11.89 11.89
CA PHE A 171 13.33 -12.14 11.09
C PHE A 171 14.36 -11.00 11.16
N ILE A 172 14.03 -9.90 11.86
CA ILE A 172 14.97 -8.79 12.05
C ILE A 172 15.98 -9.16 13.13
N LYS A 173 17.25 -9.20 12.76
CA LYS A 173 18.35 -9.40 13.70
C LYS A 173 18.62 -8.08 14.43
N THR A 174 18.21 -8.00 15.68
CA THR A 174 18.48 -6.84 16.54
C THR A 174 18.73 -7.30 17.97
N ASN A 175 19.73 -6.70 18.61
CA ASN A 175 20.15 -7.03 19.98
C ASN A 175 19.43 -6.23 21.07
N SER A 176 18.34 -5.54 20.73
CA SER A 176 17.71 -4.58 21.65
C SER A 176 16.20 -4.82 21.77
N ASN A 177 15.67 -4.61 22.97
CA ASN A 177 14.23 -4.59 23.23
C ASN A 177 13.63 -3.30 22.62
N PHE A 178 13.14 -3.39 21.40
CA PHE A 178 12.46 -2.30 20.75
C PHE A 178 10.94 -2.47 20.80
N VAL A 179 10.24 -1.36 20.92
CA VAL A 179 8.80 -1.34 20.69
C VAL A 179 8.54 -1.28 19.20
N ILE A 180 7.91 -2.31 18.68
CA ILE A 180 7.59 -2.47 17.27
C ILE A 180 6.24 -1.83 16.99
N LYS A 181 6.12 -1.14 15.86
CA LYS A 181 4.85 -0.57 15.40
C LYS A 181 4.11 -1.55 14.52
N ASP A 182 2.80 -1.60 14.66
CA ASP A 182 1.88 -2.43 13.87
C ASP A 182 1.46 -1.79 12.54
N TYR A 183 1.99 -0.62 12.23
CA TYR A 183 1.89 0.06 10.95
C TYR A 183 3.26 0.19 10.27
N TYR A 184 3.28 0.54 9.01
CA TYR A 184 4.48 0.89 8.27
C TYR A 184 4.31 2.27 7.62
N ILE A 185 5.38 2.82 7.08
CA ILE A 185 5.37 4.12 6.43
C ILE A 185 5.83 3.95 4.98
N ASP A 186 5.03 4.42 4.04
CA ASP A 186 5.45 4.59 2.66
C ASP A 186 6.28 5.88 2.55
N ALA A 187 7.55 5.77 2.19
CA ALA A 187 8.42 6.92 2.00
C ALA A 187 7.97 7.76 0.80
N LEU A 188 7.80 9.06 1.00
CA LEU A 188 7.51 9.99 -0.08
C LEU A 188 8.75 10.25 -0.91
N ARG A 189 8.56 10.33 -2.24
CA ARG A 189 9.59 10.80 -3.16
C ARG A 189 9.84 12.28 -2.92
N LEU A 190 11.08 12.63 -2.66
CA LEU A 190 11.50 14.02 -2.46
C LEU A 190 11.99 14.62 -3.79
N GLY A 191 11.24 15.61 -4.28
CA GLY A 191 11.59 16.33 -5.51
C GLY A 191 11.24 15.57 -6.80
N GLU A 192 11.59 16.17 -7.94
CA GLU A 192 11.30 15.65 -9.28
C GLU A 192 12.30 14.59 -9.73
N LYS A 193 13.50 14.59 -9.17
CA LYS A 193 14.54 13.63 -9.54
C LYS A 193 14.20 12.22 -9.05
N ILE A 194 14.15 11.29 -9.99
CA ILE A 194 13.95 9.88 -9.67
C ILE A 194 15.22 9.34 -9.01
N THR A 195 15.10 8.96 -7.75
CA THR A 195 16.17 8.28 -6.99
C THR A 195 15.70 6.89 -6.61
N LEU A 196 16.61 5.92 -6.57
CA LEU A 196 16.29 4.55 -6.14
C LEU A 196 16.47 4.41 -4.62
N PRO A 197 15.61 3.66 -3.93
CA PRO A 197 14.31 3.15 -4.38
C PRO A 197 13.34 4.27 -4.73
N ILE A 198 12.43 4.03 -5.69
CA ILE A 198 11.44 5.02 -6.11
C ILE A 198 10.30 5.04 -5.11
N GLY A 199 10.31 6.04 -4.23
CA GLY A 199 9.26 6.27 -3.24
C GLY A 199 7.91 6.62 -3.87
N VAL A 200 6.86 6.66 -3.05
CA VAL A 200 5.53 7.06 -3.52
C VAL A 200 5.48 8.55 -3.82
N ASP A 201 4.72 8.95 -4.83
CA ASP A 201 4.57 10.35 -5.25
C ASP A 201 3.47 11.11 -4.48
N GLY A 202 2.92 10.50 -3.44
CA GLY A 202 1.83 11.08 -2.65
C GLY A 202 0.47 11.06 -3.37
N LYS A 203 0.38 10.45 -4.54
CA LYS A 203 -0.87 10.27 -5.27
C LYS A 203 -1.44 8.88 -5.01
N PRO A 204 -2.78 8.73 -4.88
CA PRO A 204 -3.39 7.42 -4.72
C PRO A 204 -3.22 6.62 -6.02
N ASN A 205 -2.54 5.48 -5.93
CA ASN A 205 -2.44 4.55 -7.06
C ASN A 205 -3.72 3.68 -7.15
N LEU A 206 -4.86 4.33 -7.20
CA LEU A 206 -6.17 3.69 -7.32
C LEU A 206 -6.74 4.06 -8.69
N ARG A 207 -6.54 3.18 -9.68
CA ARG A 207 -7.21 3.33 -10.99
C ARG A 207 -8.72 3.28 -10.80
N ASN A 208 -9.39 4.38 -11.05
CA ASN A 208 -10.85 4.46 -11.09
C ASN A 208 -11.31 4.39 -12.55
N GLN A 209 -11.46 3.16 -13.07
CA GLN A 209 -11.85 2.91 -14.46
C GLN A 209 -13.29 2.39 -14.56
N HIS A 210 -14.14 2.62 -13.54
CA HIS A 210 -15.51 2.08 -13.52
C HIS A 210 -16.44 2.73 -14.55
N LEU A 211 -16.09 3.88 -15.12
CA LEU A 211 -16.87 4.58 -16.15
C LEU A 211 -16.33 4.36 -17.57
N SER A 212 -15.29 3.56 -17.74
CA SER A 212 -14.65 3.29 -19.05
C SER A 212 -15.04 1.94 -19.66
N TYR A 213 -16.09 1.29 -19.13
CA TYR A 213 -16.66 0.05 -19.67
C TYR A 213 -18.03 0.32 -20.23
#